data_ad4cc643a8be6e2a4afe6d43763b6b5e
#
_entry.id   ad4cc643a8be6e2a4afe6d43763b6b5e
#
_cell.length_a   1.000
_cell.length_b   1.000
_cell.length_c   1.000
_cell.angle_alpha   90.00
_cell.angle_beta   90.00
_cell.angle_gamma   90.00
#
_symmetry.space_group_name_H-M   'P 1'
#
loop_
_entity.id
_entity.type
_entity.pdbx_description
1 polymer ?
#
loop_
_entity_poly.entity_id
_entity_poly.type
_entity_poly.pdbx_seq_one_letter_code
_entity_poly.pdbx_strand_id
1 'polypeptide(L)'
;MKESHVNSADRMLSSESIKAEAARLGFDACGMAVARPVDPDTVEAYRQWLRRGDNGAMDYMNRYDEIRFNPTLLLPGCRTIVSLAMNYYPSQRIDDDRPQLAYYAYGKDYHDVMKSRIRQLAKAIGLNSEYSEHSDNSNCSDDEPRYRVAVDSAPILERYWAMQAGIGWIGRNRNLIIPHKGSYFVLGELLLTDAVDTYDRPIDNHCGTCTRCIDACPNQAIGPDGIDANRCLSYITIEKRGAFSAADAQAVRRQPTPYYIYGCDRCQRACPHNSFARPNQTEEFQPSAALLDMQTEDWSQLTHEEYTELFRGSPVKRAKYEGLMRNIETLNQE
;
A
#
# COMPACT_ATOMS: atom_id res chain seq x y z
N MET A 1 0.44 50.12 7.71
CA MET A 1 1.36 49.13 7.10
C MET A 1 0.43 48.20 6.29
N LYS A 2 0.51 48.22 4.97
CA LYS A 2 -0.28 47.34 4.12
C LYS A 2 0.42 45.98 4.12
N GLU A 3 -0.22 44.98 4.71
CA GLU A 3 0.20 43.59 4.51
C GLU A 3 0.05 43.28 3.02
N SER A 4 1.16 42.96 2.38
CA SER A 4 1.18 42.50 1.00
C SER A 4 0.54 41.11 0.98
N HIS A 5 -0.69 41.00 0.49
CA HIS A 5 -1.27 39.72 0.10
C HIS A 5 -0.38 39.14 -1.01
N VAL A 6 0.46 38.18 -0.64
CA VAL A 6 1.15 37.30 -1.60
C VAL A 6 0.04 36.50 -2.26
N ASN A 7 -0.12 36.65 -3.56
CA ASN A 7 -1.12 35.97 -4.36
C ASN A 7 -0.85 34.44 -4.20
N SER A 8 -1.81 33.65 -3.77
CA SER A 8 -1.68 32.23 -3.47
C SER A 8 -1.19 31.42 -4.69
N ALA A 9 -1.36 31.94 -5.88
CA ALA A 9 -0.89 31.33 -7.13
C ALA A 9 0.65 31.19 -7.24
N ASP A 10 1.43 31.89 -6.40
CA ASP A 10 2.90 31.92 -6.43
C ASP A 10 3.55 31.26 -5.21
N ARG A 11 2.79 30.66 -4.30
CA ARG A 11 3.38 29.95 -3.17
C ARG A 11 4.10 28.70 -3.66
N MET A 12 5.39 28.62 -3.37
CA MET A 12 6.25 27.48 -3.68
C MET A 12 6.81 26.89 -2.39
N LEU A 13 6.57 25.61 -2.16
CA LEU A 13 7.05 24.91 -0.97
C LEU A 13 8.46 24.37 -1.21
N SER A 14 9.27 24.32 -0.16
CA SER A 14 10.59 23.69 -0.24
C SER A 14 10.48 22.17 -0.17
N SER A 15 10.91 21.50 -1.23
CA SER A 15 10.98 20.04 -1.31
C SER A 15 11.92 19.45 -0.25
N GLU A 16 13.03 20.12 0.05
CA GLU A 16 13.96 19.71 1.09
C GLU A 16 13.31 19.76 2.48
N SER A 17 12.57 20.84 2.78
CA SER A 17 11.85 20.97 4.05
C SER A 17 10.77 19.91 4.21
N ILE A 18 10.03 19.58 3.13
CA ILE A 18 9.02 18.50 3.14
C ILE A 18 9.70 17.15 3.41
N LYS A 19 10.81 16.84 2.74
CA LYS A 19 11.56 15.58 2.94
C LYS A 19 12.12 15.48 4.36
N ALA A 20 12.67 16.57 4.90
CA ALA A 20 13.19 16.61 6.27
C ALA A 20 12.08 16.37 7.31
N GLU A 21 10.94 17.00 7.12
CA GLU A 21 9.80 16.84 8.02
C GLU A 21 9.15 15.45 7.90
N ALA A 22 9.05 14.90 6.68
CA ALA A 22 8.61 13.52 6.46
C ALA A 22 9.54 12.52 7.20
N ALA A 23 10.85 12.69 7.09
CA ALA A 23 11.81 11.85 7.82
C ALA A 23 11.64 11.98 9.34
N ARG A 24 11.44 13.19 9.88
CA ARG A 24 11.17 13.44 11.31
C ARG A 24 9.90 12.73 11.79
N LEU A 25 8.88 12.63 10.92
CA LEU A 25 7.62 11.93 11.20
C LEU A 25 7.71 10.40 10.99
N GLY A 26 8.89 9.87 10.65
CA GLY A 26 9.14 8.45 10.52
C GLY A 26 8.80 7.84 9.16
N PHE A 27 8.68 8.66 8.11
CA PHE A 27 8.64 8.14 6.75
C PHE A 27 10.05 7.75 6.29
N ASP A 28 10.18 6.57 5.71
CA ASP A 28 11.47 6.02 5.23
C ASP A 28 11.87 6.55 3.85
N ALA A 29 10.90 7.01 3.09
CA ALA A 29 11.13 7.68 1.81
C ALA A 29 10.03 8.71 1.53
N CYS A 30 10.42 9.80 0.88
CA CYS A 30 9.57 10.89 0.45
C CYS A 30 10.09 11.43 -0.88
N GLY A 31 9.20 11.61 -1.85
CA GLY A 31 9.52 12.18 -3.15
C GLY A 31 8.36 12.96 -3.72
N MET A 32 8.63 13.84 -4.70
CA MET A 32 7.65 14.74 -5.29
C MET A 32 7.54 14.54 -6.79
N ALA A 33 6.30 14.39 -7.27
CA ALA A 33 5.97 14.32 -8.69
C ALA A 33 5.04 15.48 -9.08
N VAL A 34 5.15 15.94 -10.33
CA VAL A 34 4.17 16.87 -10.92
C VAL A 34 2.84 16.15 -11.08
N ALA A 35 1.76 16.75 -10.58
CA ALA A 35 0.41 16.22 -10.80
C ALA A 35 -0.01 16.41 -12.25
N ARG A 36 -0.25 15.32 -12.95
CA ARG A 36 -0.65 15.26 -14.36
C ARG A 36 -1.46 13.98 -14.62
N PRO A 37 -2.17 13.86 -15.74
CA PRO A 37 -2.74 12.58 -16.12
C PRO A 37 -1.68 11.48 -16.20
N VAL A 38 -2.06 10.26 -15.80
CA VAL A 38 -1.20 9.07 -15.89
C VAL A 38 -0.87 8.78 -17.35
N ASP A 39 0.33 8.27 -17.61
CA ASP A 39 0.81 7.95 -18.95
C ASP A 39 -0.14 6.99 -19.68
N PRO A 40 -0.44 7.23 -20.98
CA PRO A 40 -1.41 6.41 -21.72
C PRO A 40 -1.10 4.92 -21.73
N ASP A 41 0.16 4.52 -21.79
CA ASP A 41 0.58 3.11 -21.76
C ASP A 41 0.24 2.45 -20.41
N THR A 42 0.41 3.16 -19.33
CA THR A 42 0.03 2.69 -17.98
C THR A 42 -1.49 2.53 -17.86
N VAL A 43 -2.24 3.50 -18.40
CA VAL A 43 -3.72 3.45 -18.42
C VAL A 43 -4.19 2.25 -19.24
N GLU A 44 -3.64 2.04 -20.44
CA GLU A 44 -4.02 0.92 -21.31
C GLU A 44 -3.65 -0.43 -20.69
N ALA A 45 -2.46 -0.56 -20.09
CA ALA A 45 -2.05 -1.77 -19.39
C ALA A 45 -3.01 -2.11 -18.22
N TYR A 46 -3.44 -1.09 -17.45
CA TYR A 46 -4.43 -1.27 -16.38
C TYR A 46 -5.78 -1.73 -16.92
N ARG A 47 -6.27 -1.11 -17.98
CA ARG A 47 -7.54 -1.49 -18.63
C ARG A 47 -7.49 -2.89 -19.23
N GLN A 48 -6.36 -3.29 -19.81
CA GLN A 48 -6.15 -4.66 -20.29
C GLN A 48 -6.20 -5.67 -19.16
N TRP A 49 -5.57 -5.38 -18.02
CA TRP A 49 -5.63 -6.19 -16.82
C TRP A 49 -7.08 -6.39 -16.33
N LEU A 50 -7.89 -5.33 -16.31
CA LEU A 50 -9.33 -5.42 -16.01
C LEU A 50 -10.11 -6.24 -17.03
N ARG A 51 -9.86 -6.03 -18.35
CA ARG A 51 -10.55 -6.79 -19.41
C ARG A 51 -10.27 -8.29 -19.36
N ARG A 52 -9.10 -8.71 -18.88
CA ARG A 52 -8.78 -10.13 -18.66
C ARG A 52 -9.44 -10.70 -17.40
N GLY A 53 -10.07 -9.88 -16.56
CA GLY A 53 -10.61 -10.31 -15.27
C GLY A 53 -9.53 -10.63 -14.24
N ASP A 54 -8.32 -10.16 -14.44
CA ASP A 54 -7.18 -10.40 -13.55
C ASP A 54 -7.36 -9.73 -12.16
N ASN A 55 -8.33 -8.81 -12.03
CA ASN A 55 -8.71 -8.19 -10.76
C ASN A 55 -9.55 -9.11 -9.85
N GLY A 56 -9.98 -10.28 -10.34
CA GLY A 56 -10.88 -11.15 -9.57
C GLY A 56 -12.18 -10.45 -9.19
N ALA A 57 -12.64 -10.61 -7.96
CA ALA A 57 -13.87 -9.99 -7.44
C ALA A 57 -13.64 -8.59 -6.83
N MET A 58 -12.50 -7.94 -7.12
CA MET A 58 -12.23 -6.57 -6.67
C MET A 58 -12.90 -5.55 -7.60
N ASP A 59 -14.25 -5.50 -7.60
CA ASP A 59 -15.04 -4.64 -8.49
C ASP A 59 -14.76 -3.15 -8.26
N TYR A 60 -14.27 -2.77 -7.07
CA TYR A 60 -13.87 -1.40 -6.78
C TYR A 60 -12.71 -0.92 -7.67
N MET A 61 -11.94 -1.83 -8.26
CA MET A 61 -10.88 -1.50 -9.22
C MET A 61 -11.43 -0.96 -10.55
N ASN A 62 -12.68 -1.31 -10.89
CA ASN A 62 -13.37 -0.81 -12.08
C ASN A 62 -14.03 0.57 -11.86
N ARG A 63 -14.06 1.05 -10.60
CA ARG A 63 -14.73 2.30 -10.27
C ARG A 63 -13.75 3.47 -10.36
N TYR A 64 -14.30 4.66 -10.64
CA TYR A 64 -13.54 5.93 -10.64
C TYR A 64 -12.35 5.94 -11.60
N ASP A 65 -12.52 5.36 -12.79
CA ASP A 65 -11.47 5.22 -13.80
C ASP A 65 -10.81 6.56 -14.13
N GLU A 66 -11.61 7.59 -14.42
CA GLU A 66 -11.10 8.93 -14.76
C GLU A 66 -10.32 9.56 -13.60
N ILE A 67 -10.84 9.46 -12.36
CA ILE A 67 -10.19 10.01 -11.17
C ILE A 67 -8.88 9.26 -10.90
N ARG A 68 -8.88 7.94 -11.04
CA ARG A 68 -7.71 7.08 -10.83
C ARG A 68 -6.54 7.46 -11.71
N PHE A 69 -6.82 7.88 -12.93
CA PHE A 69 -5.79 8.26 -13.90
C PHE A 69 -5.53 9.77 -13.98
N ASN A 70 -6.26 10.56 -13.21
CA ASN A 70 -6.02 11.99 -13.17
C ASN A 70 -6.18 12.56 -11.75
N PRO A 71 -5.09 12.73 -11.01
CA PRO A 71 -5.12 13.23 -9.63
C PRO A 71 -5.68 14.66 -9.51
N THR A 72 -5.71 15.43 -10.59
CA THR A 72 -6.31 16.77 -10.58
C THR A 72 -7.83 16.72 -10.45
N LEU A 73 -8.46 15.55 -10.72
CA LEU A 73 -9.88 15.31 -10.45
C LEU A 73 -10.10 14.87 -9.00
N LEU A 74 -9.08 14.31 -8.35
CA LEU A 74 -9.13 13.93 -6.95
C LEU A 74 -8.98 15.16 -6.02
N LEU A 75 -8.12 16.10 -6.42
CA LEU A 75 -7.97 17.43 -5.80
C LEU A 75 -7.96 18.48 -6.92
N PRO A 76 -9.06 19.26 -7.11
CA PRO A 76 -9.07 20.34 -8.10
C PRO A 76 -7.94 21.33 -7.85
N GLY A 77 -7.21 21.68 -8.91
CA GLY A 77 -6.03 22.54 -8.81
C GLY A 77 -4.76 21.84 -8.32
N CYS A 78 -4.76 20.50 -8.18
CA CYS A 78 -3.57 19.75 -7.77
C CYS A 78 -2.39 20.01 -8.71
N ARG A 79 -1.25 20.40 -8.12
CA ARG A 79 0.03 20.68 -8.83
C ARG A 79 1.13 19.70 -8.42
N THR A 80 1.10 19.21 -7.18
CA THR A 80 2.13 18.34 -6.63
C THR A 80 1.54 17.11 -5.99
N ILE A 81 2.17 15.97 -6.22
CA ILE A 81 1.95 14.73 -5.47
C ILE A 81 3.21 14.44 -4.67
N VAL A 82 3.09 14.46 -3.35
CA VAL A 82 4.14 14.00 -2.44
C VAL A 82 3.86 12.54 -2.13
N SER A 83 4.66 11.63 -2.66
CA SER A 83 4.59 10.21 -2.32
C SER A 83 5.46 9.90 -1.11
N LEU A 84 4.92 9.08 -0.22
CA LEU A 84 5.49 8.76 1.08
C LEU A 84 5.47 7.25 1.27
N ALA A 85 6.55 6.71 1.85
CA ALA A 85 6.67 5.30 2.14
C ALA A 85 7.07 5.08 3.60
N MET A 86 6.41 4.12 4.27
CA MET A 86 6.76 3.66 5.62
C MET A 86 7.06 2.18 5.61
N ASN A 87 8.18 1.81 6.21
CA ASN A 87 8.64 0.44 6.35
C ASN A 87 7.76 -0.34 7.34
N TYR A 88 7.33 -1.55 6.95
CA TYR A 88 6.61 -2.48 7.83
C TYR A 88 7.37 -3.79 8.09
N TYR A 89 8.61 -3.93 7.64
CA TYR A 89 9.39 -5.14 7.89
C TYR A 89 9.58 -5.33 9.40
N PRO A 90 9.12 -6.45 9.98
CA PRO A 90 9.05 -6.59 11.43
C PRO A 90 10.42 -6.90 12.05
N SER A 91 10.58 -6.51 13.32
CA SER A 91 11.76 -6.88 14.12
C SER A 91 11.71 -8.32 14.59
N GLN A 92 10.51 -8.83 14.86
CA GLN A 92 10.24 -10.21 15.26
C GLN A 92 9.21 -10.82 14.31
N ARG A 93 9.29 -12.12 14.09
CA ARG A 93 8.45 -12.83 13.12
C ARG A 93 7.95 -14.13 13.72
N ILE A 94 6.78 -14.56 13.29
CA ILE A 94 6.28 -15.91 13.52
C ILE A 94 7.27 -16.88 12.86
N ASP A 95 7.63 -17.97 13.56
CA ASP A 95 8.54 -18.98 13.03
C ASP A 95 7.97 -19.64 11.77
N ASP A 96 8.85 -20.02 10.83
CA ASP A 96 8.43 -20.49 9.51
C ASP A 96 7.70 -21.86 9.54
N ASP A 97 7.73 -22.58 10.64
CA ASP A 97 6.99 -23.84 10.88
C ASP A 97 5.54 -23.62 11.35
N ARG A 98 5.17 -22.39 11.66
CA ARG A 98 3.82 -21.99 12.09
C ARG A 98 3.04 -21.26 11.00
N PRO A 99 1.69 -21.21 11.07
CA PRO A 99 0.86 -20.43 10.14
C PRO A 99 1.26 -18.96 10.11
N GLN A 100 1.38 -18.40 8.90
CA GLN A 100 1.91 -17.06 8.66
C GLN A 100 0.80 -16.07 8.27
N LEU A 101 0.99 -14.83 8.70
CA LEU A 101 0.35 -13.67 8.09
C LEU A 101 1.38 -12.88 7.27
N ALA A 102 0.94 -12.16 6.25
CA ALA A 102 1.81 -11.19 5.58
C ALA A 102 2.27 -10.11 6.58
N TYR A 103 3.52 -9.72 6.52
CA TYR A 103 4.17 -8.85 7.52
C TYR A 103 3.46 -7.50 7.72
N TYR A 104 2.84 -6.95 6.67
CA TYR A 104 2.11 -5.68 6.79
C TYR A 104 0.90 -5.77 7.74
N ALA A 105 0.45 -6.98 8.04
CA ALA A 105 -0.72 -7.25 8.89
C ALA A 105 -0.35 -7.59 10.35
N TYR A 106 0.92 -7.52 10.72
CA TYR A 106 1.39 -7.86 12.07
C TYR A 106 0.97 -6.84 13.13
N GLY A 107 0.89 -5.57 12.76
CA GLY A 107 0.55 -4.48 13.66
C GLY A 107 -0.82 -3.86 13.39
N LYS A 108 -0.91 -2.58 13.72
CA LYS A 108 -2.12 -1.78 13.49
C LYS A 108 -2.34 -1.51 12.01
N ASP A 109 -3.57 -1.16 11.68
CA ASP A 109 -4.01 -0.83 10.34
C ASP A 109 -3.22 0.36 9.79
N TYR A 110 -2.40 0.09 8.79
CA TYR A 110 -1.54 1.09 8.17
C TYR A 110 -2.29 2.26 7.55
N HIS A 111 -3.55 2.08 7.16
CA HIS A 111 -4.38 3.18 6.64
C HIS A 111 -4.50 4.31 7.66
N ASP A 112 -4.77 3.97 8.92
CA ASP A 112 -4.95 4.95 9.98
C ASP A 112 -3.62 5.60 10.38
N VAL A 113 -2.56 4.80 10.49
CA VAL A 113 -1.21 5.26 10.83
C VAL A 113 -0.70 6.23 9.76
N MET A 114 -0.76 5.83 8.48
CA MET A 114 -0.31 6.65 7.35
C MET A 114 -1.10 7.96 7.26
N LYS A 115 -2.44 7.87 7.26
CA LYS A 115 -3.30 9.07 7.17
C LYS A 115 -3.01 10.05 8.30
N SER A 116 -2.84 9.55 9.53
CA SER A 116 -2.51 10.39 10.69
C SER A 116 -1.19 11.13 10.49
N ARG A 117 -0.13 10.41 10.08
CA ARG A 117 1.21 11.01 9.88
C ARG A 117 1.28 11.94 8.67
N ILE A 118 0.56 11.63 7.58
CA ILE A 118 0.48 12.52 6.42
C ILE A 118 -0.23 13.83 6.79
N ARG A 119 -1.30 13.80 7.60
CA ARG A 119 -1.94 15.03 8.12
C ARG A 119 -1.01 15.84 9.03
N GLN A 120 -0.19 15.17 9.85
CA GLN A 120 0.84 15.86 10.64
C GLN A 120 1.87 16.54 9.74
N LEU A 121 2.31 15.88 8.66
CA LEU A 121 3.19 16.47 7.66
C LEU A 121 2.56 17.71 7.02
N ALA A 122 1.32 17.60 6.54
CA ALA A 122 0.60 18.72 5.93
C ALA A 122 0.55 19.94 6.89
N LYS A 123 0.20 19.70 8.15
CA LYS A 123 0.19 20.75 9.19
C LYS A 123 1.58 21.35 9.42
N ALA A 124 2.62 20.53 9.50
CA ALA A 124 3.98 20.98 9.76
C ALA A 124 4.54 21.87 8.63
N ILE A 125 4.12 21.65 7.39
CA ILE A 125 4.48 22.49 6.23
C ILE A 125 3.50 23.67 6.02
N GLY A 126 2.63 23.93 7.00
CA GLY A 126 1.74 25.10 7.02
C GLY A 126 0.47 24.96 6.18
N LEU A 127 -0.03 23.73 5.98
CA LEU A 127 -1.30 23.48 5.30
C LEU A 127 -2.38 23.16 6.35
N ASN A 128 -3.51 23.85 6.30
CA ASN A 128 -4.56 23.73 7.29
C ASN A 128 -5.91 23.30 6.70
N SER A 129 -6.07 23.35 5.37
CA SER A 129 -7.34 23.04 4.69
C SER A 129 -7.24 21.70 3.94
N GLU A 130 -7.77 20.62 4.55
CA GLU A 130 -7.91 19.31 3.88
C GLU A 130 -9.16 19.31 3.01
N TYR A 131 -9.01 19.02 1.73
CA TYR A 131 -10.12 18.94 0.78
C TYR A 131 -10.94 17.67 1.00
N SER A 132 -12.27 17.82 1.11
CA SER A 132 -13.24 16.72 1.16
C SER A 132 -14.38 17.00 0.16
N GLU A 133 -14.78 16.00 -0.59
CA GLU A 133 -15.91 16.09 -1.53
C GLU A 133 -17.26 16.38 -0.84
N HIS A 134 -17.32 16.12 0.47
CA HIS A 134 -18.54 16.31 1.29
C HIS A 134 -18.49 17.54 2.20
N SER A 135 -17.41 18.30 2.17
CA SER A 135 -17.38 19.58 2.87
C SER A 135 -18.16 20.63 2.06
N ASP A 136 -19.17 21.25 2.67
CA ASP A 136 -19.76 22.46 2.15
C ASP A 136 -18.67 23.55 2.09
N ASN A 137 -17.94 23.59 0.98
CA ASN A 137 -16.85 24.55 0.72
C ASN A 137 -17.36 25.97 0.45
N SER A 138 -18.58 26.30 0.89
CA SER A 138 -19.17 27.64 0.71
C SER A 138 -18.40 28.78 1.38
N ASN A 139 -17.39 28.46 2.22
CA ASN A 139 -16.61 29.46 2.97
C ASN A 139 -15.09 29.41 2.67
N CYS A 140 -14.58 28.54 1.80
CA CYS A 140 -13.18 28.59 1.40
C CYS A 140 -13.03 29.46 0.16
N SER A 141 -12.19 30.48 0.21
CA SER A 141 -11.77 31.21 -0.98
C SER A 141 -11.02 30.26 -1.91
N ASP A 142 -11.24 30.36 -3.22
CA ASP A 142 -10.52 29.53 -4.23
C ASP A 142 -9.01 29.72 -4.18
N ASP A 143 -8.54 30.70 -3.42
CA ASP A 143 -7.14 31.09 -3.26
C ASP A 143 -6.42 30.43 -2.08
N GLU A 144 -7.09 29.65 -1.21
CA GLU A 144 -6.41 28.99 -0.09
C GLU A 144 -5.70 27.72 -0.52
N PRO A 145 -4.43 27.50 -0.09
CA PRO A 145 -3.71 26.26 -0.32
C PRO A 145 -4.46 25.07 0.26
N ARG A 146 -4.77 24.09 -0.58
CA ARG A 146 -5.52 22.89 -0.19
C ARG A 146 -4.67 21.65 -0.35
N TYR A 147 -4.95 20.65 0.47
CA TYR A 147 -4.34 19.35 0.33
C TYR A 147 -5.38 18.23 0.44
N ARG A 148 -5.05 17.06 -0.06
CA ARG A 148 -5.82 15.82 0.14
C ARG A 148 -4.89 14.68 0.48
N VAL A 149 -5.28 13.88 1.48
CA VAL A 149 -4.56 12.66 1.86
C VAL A 149 -5.18 11.47 1.14
N ALA A 150 -4.35 10.66 0.53
CA ALA A 150 -4.74 9.42 -0.15
C ALA A 150 -3.88 8.26 0.36
N VAL A 151 -4.54 7.19 0.84
CA VAL A 151 -3.90 5.95 1.29
C VAL A 151 -4.81 4.78 0.90
N ASP A 152 -4.35 3.92 0.01
CA ASP A 152 -4.96 2.67 -0.46
C ASP A 152 -6.41 2.80 -0.96
N SER A 153 -7.33 3.20 -0.10
CA SER A 153 -8.76 3.29 -0.44
C SER A 153 -9.14 4.42 -1.39
N ALA A 154 -8.25 5.39 -1.63
CA ALA A 154 -8.45 6.46 -2.60
C ALA A 154 -8.22 5.94 -4.03
N PRO A 155 -8.97 6.44 -5.03
CA PRO A 155 -8.77 6.04 -6.43
C PRO A 155 -7.53 6.72 -7.03
N ILE A 156 -6.35 6.29 -6.60
CA ILE A 156 -5.04 6.76 -7.07
C ILE A 156 -4.09 5.58 -7.28
N LEU A 157 -3.16 5.69 -8.22
CA LEU A 157 -2.14 4.66 -8.48
C LEU A 157 -0.88 4.92 -7.63
N GLU A 158 -0.91 4.60 -6.33
CA GLU A 158 0.17 4.90 -5.37
C GLU A 158 1.55 4.45 -5.86
N ARG A 159 1.69 3.20 -6.30
CA ARG A 159 2.98 2.68 -6.80
C ARG A 159 3.48 3.42 -8.05
N TYR A 160 2.58 3.86 -8.91
CA TYR A 160 2.92 4.68 -10.07
C TYR A 160 3.43 6.05 -9.63
N TRP A 161 2.74 6.70 -8.70
CA TRP A 161 3.15 8.01 -8.22
C TRP A 161 4.42 7.97 -7.40
N ALA A 162 4.62 6.94 -6.59
CA ALA A 162 5.88 6.71 -5.87
C ALA A 162 7.07 6.49 -6.85
N MET A 163 6.82 5.78 -7.97
CA MET A 163 7.81 5.66 -9.05
C MET A 163 8.07 7.00 -9.73
N GLN A 164 7.04 7.76 -10.08
CA GLN A 164 7.17 9.10 -10.68
C GLN A 164 7.89 10.08 -9.75
N ALA A 165 7.69 9.95 -8.45
CA ALA A 165 8.36 10.72 -7.41
C ALA A 165 9.78 10.21 -7.07
N GLY A 166 10.35 9.29 -7.87
CA GLY A 166 11.73 8.85 -7.73
C GLY A 166 12.03 8.01 -6.49
N ILE A 167 11.02 7.55 -5.74
CA ILE A 167 11.22 6.75 -4.52
C ILE A 167 11.79 5.39 -4.84
N GLY A 168 11.35 4.78 -5.94
CA GLY A 168 11.77 3.44 -6.34
C GLY A 168 11.25 3.06 -7.72
N TRP A 169 11.32 1.78 -8.06
CA TRP A 169 10.75 1.24 -9.31
C TRP A 169 9.72 0.15 -9.01
N ILE A 170 8.79 -0.06 -9.92
CA ILE A 170 7.84 -1.16 -9.84
C ILE A 170 8.53 -2.44 -10.31
N GLY A 171 8.73 -3.39 -9.39
CA GLY A 171 9.36 -4.66 -9.67
C GLY A 171 8.47 -5.64 -10.46
N ARG A 172 9.04 -6.78 -10.89
CA ARG A 172 8.28 -7.85 -11.56
C ARG A 172 7.15 -8.41 -10.68
N ASN A 173 7.33 -8.40 -9.34
CA ASN A 173 6.31 -8.75 -8.36
C ASN A 173 5.25 -7.65 -8.15
N ARG A 174 5.30 -6.58 -8.94
CA ARG A 174 4.39 -5.42 -8.90
C ARG A 174 4.41 -4.62 -7.59
N ASN A 175 5.37 -4.88 -6.70
CA ASN A 175 5.64 -4.00 -5.56
C ASN A 175 6.59 -2.87 -5.96
N LEU A 176 6.48 -1.75 -5.25
CA LEU A 176 7.53 -0.72 -5.30
C LEU A 176 8.77 -1.27 -4.60
N ILE A 177 9.92 -1.17 -5.25
CA ILE A 177 11.22 -1.54 -4.69
C ILE A 177 12.04 -0.26 -4.49
N ILE A 178 12.39 0.03 -3.25
CA ILE A 178 13.21 1.19 -2.89
C ILE A 178 14.68 0.78 -2.88
N PRO A 179 15.59 1.50 -3.58
CA PRO A 179 17.01 1.18 -3.62
C PRO A 179 17.59 0.98 -2.22
N HIS A 180 18.33 -0.10 -2.00
CA HIS A 180 19.00 -0.44 -0.73
C HIS A 180 18.07 -0.54 0.51
N LYS A 181 16.73 -0.61 0.30
CA LYS A 181 15.74 -0.77 1.38
C LYS A 181 14.77 -1.92 1.14
N GLY A 182 14.60 -2.36 -0.12
CA GLY A 182 13.68 -3.45 -0.48
C GLY A 182 12.28 -2.99 -0.80
N SER A 183 11.27 -3.83 -0.51
CA SER A 183 9.88 -3.58 -0.92
C SER A 183 8.84 -3.71 0.23
N TYR A 184 9.27 -3.80 1.47
CA TYR A 184 8.36 -3.91 2.61
C TYR A 184 7.87 -2.54 3.07
N PHE A 185 7.16 -1.82 2.19
CA PHE A 185 6.68 -0.46 2.43
C PHE A 185 5.18 -0.35 2.12
N VAL A 186 4.44 0.29 3.05
CA VAL A 186 3.14 0.88 2.76
C VAL A 186 3.33 2.26 2.17
N LEU A 187 2.44 2.65 1.27
CA LEU A 187 2.51 3.91 0.53
C LEU A 187 1.35 4.82 0.92
N GLY A 188 1.50 6.09 0.65
CA GLY A 188 0.45 7.07 0.73
C GLY A 188 0.88 8.37 0.09
N GLU A 189 -0.08 9.15 -0.38
CA GLU A 189 0.13 10.41 -1.08
C GLU A 189 -0.49 11.58 -0.33
N LEU A 190 0.24 12.69 -0.37
CA LEU A 190 -0.25 14.01 -0.03
C LEU A 190 -0.33 14.81 -1.34
N LEU A 191 -1.56 15.06 -1.80
CA LEU A 191 -1.83 15.89 -2.96
C LEU A 191 -1.88 17.34 -2.52
N LEU A 192 -1.27 18.25 -3.30
CA LEU A 192 -1.14 19.67 -2.99
C LEU A 192 -1.59 20.55 -4.16
N THR A 193 -2.28 21.65 -3.87
CA THR A 193 -2.50 22.74 -4.85
C THR A 193 -1.27 23.62 -5.03
N ASP A 194 -0.33 23.60 -4.07
CA ASP A 194 0.94 24.30 -4.17
C ASP A 194 1.94 23.56 -5.08
N ALA A 195 2.82 24.33 -5.72
CA ALA A 195 4.01 23.77 -6.36
C ALA A 195 5.13 23.58 -5.35
N VAL A 196 6.11 22.76 -5.69
CA VAL A 196 7.40 22.66 -4.99
C VAL A 196 8.54 23.21 -5.85
N ASP A 197 9.62 23.61 -5.19
CA ASP A 197 10.80 24.14 -5.85
C ASP A 197 11.56 23.09 -6.70
N THR A 198 11.47 21.81 -6.32
CA THR A 198 12.15 20.74 -7.02
C THR A 198 11.27 19.47 -7.05
N TYR A 199 11.10 18.90 -8.24
CA TYR A 199 10.45 17.61 -8.46
C TYR A 199 11.51 16.54 -8.69
N ASP A 200 11.26 15.36 -8.10
CA ASP A 200 12.09 14.18 -8.30
C ASP A 200 11.83 13.54 -9.68
N ARG A 201 12.68 12.60 -10.07
CA ARG A 201 12.57 11.90 -11.35
C ARG A 201 12.51 10.39 -11.14
N PRO A 202 11.76 9.66 -11.97
CA PRO A 202 11.79 8.21 -11.96
C PRO A 202 13.23 7.67 -12.07
N ILE A 203 13.45 6.54 -11.43
CA ILE A 203 14.72 5.80 -11.51
C ILE A 203 14.54 4.54 -12.36
N ASP A 204 15.63 4.02 -12.89
CA ASP A 204 15.62 2.83 -13.74
C ASP A 204 15.15 1.59 -12.98
N ASN A 205 14.61 0.62 -13.72
CA ASN A 205 14.22 -0.67 -13.19
C ASN A 205 15.44 -1.59 -13.06
N HIS A 206 15.77 -2.00 -11.84
CA HIS A 206 16.92 -2.85 -11.54
C HIS A 206 16.58 -4.33 -11.39
N CYS A 207 15.41 -4.80 -11.80
CA CYS A 207 15.10 -6.25 -11.81
C CYS A 207 15.93 -7.02 -12.83
N GLY A 208 16.37 -6.38 -13.92
CA GLY A 208 17.14 -7.02 -14.98
C GLY A 208 16.47 -8.31 -15.50
N THR A 209 17.21 -9.40 -15.57
CA THR A 209 16.73 -10.74 -15.99
C THR A 209 16.24 -11.61 -14.83
N CYS A 210 16.22 -11.10 -13.59
CA CYS A 210 15.84 -11.87 -12.40
C CYS A 210 14.37 -12.31 -12.45
N THR A 211 14.11 -13.59 -12.18
CA THR A 211 12.77 -14.21 -12.14
C THR A 211 12.38 -14.76 -10.77
N ARG A 212 13.20 -14.59 -9.73
CA ARG A 212 13.02 -15.23 -8.42
C ARG A 212 11.61 -15.07 -7.82
N CYS A 213 10.99 -13.90 -7.95
CA CYS A 213 9.64 -13.67 -7.45
C CYS A 213 8.56 -14.43 -8.24
N ILE A 214 8.77 -14.65 -9.53
CA ILE A 214 7.92 -15.45 -10.42
C ILE A 214 8.03 -16.92 -10.02
N ASP A 215 9.26 -17.42 -9.90
CA ASP A 215 9.58 -18.81 -9.58
C ASP A 215 9.11 -19.20 -8.17
N ALA A 216 9.15 -18.26 -7.22
CA ALA A 216 8.69 -18.46 -5.85
C ALA A 216 7.16 -18.42 -5.69
N CYS A 217 6.41 -18.04 -6.72
CA CYS A 217 4.96 -17.98 -6.64
C CYS A 217 4.33 -19.36 -6.84
N PRO A 218 3.75 -20.00 -5.79
CA PRO A 218 3.27 -21.39 -5.87
C PRO A 218 2.12 -21.55 -6.86
N ASN A 219 1.36 -20.49 -7.09
CA ASN A 219 0.21 -20.48 -8.00
C ASN A 219 0.51 -19.79 -9.33
N GLN A 220 1.78 -19.40 -9.58
CA GLN A 220 2.19 -18.73 -10.82
C GLN A 220 1.29 -17.53 -11.17
N ALA A 221 0.97 -16.72 -10.17
CA ALA A 221 0.10 -15.56 -10.32
C ALA A 221 0.79 -14.36 -11.02
N ILE A 222 2.13 -14.37 -11.09
CA ILE A 222 2.92 -13.25 -11.62
C ILE A 222 3.26 -13.55 -13.07
N GLY A 223 2.70 -12.76 -13.97
CA GLY A 223 2.94 -12.83 -15.41
C GLY A 223 3.66 -11.60 -15.95
N PRO A 224 3.98 -11.59 -17.25
CA PRO A 224 4.62 -10.44 -17.92
C PRO A 224 3.74 -9.19 -17.84
N ASP A 225 2.42 -9.37 -17.97
CA ASP A 225 1.45 -8.27 -18.06
C ASP A 225 0.85 -7.86 -16.72
N GLY A 226 1.21 -8.52 -15.62
CA GLY A 226 0.67 -8.19 -14.31
C GLY A 226 0.58 -9.37 -13.36
N ILE A 227 -0.26 -9.20 -12.35
CA ILE A 227 -0.65 -10.26 -11.41
C ILE A 227 -2.10 -10.65 -11.72
N ASP A 228 -2.32 -11.94 -11.96
CA ASP A 228 -3.65 -12.51 -11.93
C ASP A 228 -4.07 -12.71 -10.47
N ALA A 229 -4.96 -11.85 -9.97
CA ALA A 229 -5.45 -11.92 -8.60
C ALA A 229 -6.16 -13.25 -8.31
N ASN A 230 -6.84 -13.84 -9.29
CA ASN A 230 -7.55 -15.12 -9.10
C ASN A 230 -6.60 -16.26 -8.70
N ARG A 231 -5.32 -16.14 -9.01
CA ARG A 231 -4.26 -17.10 -8.66
C ARG A 231 -3.41 -16.66 -7.46
N CYS A 232 -3.49 -15.37 -7.08
CA CYS A 232 -2.66 -14.80 -6.02
C CYS A 232 -3.18 -15.20 -4.63
N LEU A 233 -2.34 -15.85 -3.81
CA LEU A 233 -2.70 -16.21 -2.44
C LEU A 233 -3.13 -15.01 -1.60
N SER A 234 -2.48 -13.86 -1.79
CA SER A 234 -2.88 -12.64 -1.07
C SER A 234 -4.32 -12.27 -1.35
N TYR A 235 -4.73 -12.26 -2.62
CA TYR A 235 -6.13 -12.02 -2.98
C TYR A 235 -7.07 -13.11 -2.45
N ILE A 236 -6.72 -14.39 -2.63
CA ILE A 236 -7.56 -15.52 -2.23
C ILE A 236 -7.82 -15.50 -0.71
N THR A 237 -6.79 -15.22 0.09
CA THR A 237 -6.90 -15.27 1.55
C THR A 237 -7.47 -13.99 2.17
N ILE A 238 -7.44 -12.85 1.46
CA ILE A 238 -7.90 -11.55 1.97
C ILE A 238 -9.26 -11.14 1.39
N GLU A 239 -9.39 -11.19 0.06
CA GLU A 239 -10.51 -10.54 -0.66
C GLU A 239 -11.66 -11.50 -1.00
N LYS A 240 -11.38 -12.78 -1.21
CA LYS A 240 -12.42 -13.78 -1.50
C LYS A 240 -13.44 -13.87 -0.35
N ARG A 241 -14.72 -13.90 -0.70
CA ARG A 241 -15.83 -14.03 0.23
C ARG A 241 -16.54 -15.36 0.03
N GLY A 242 -17.19 -15.87 1.09
CA GLY A 242 -17.90 -17.16 1.07
C GLY A 242 -16.97 -18.36 0.99
N ALA A 243 -17.53 -19.51 0.59
CA ALA A 243 -16.77 -20.75 0.45
C ALA A 243 -15.77 -20.66 -0.72
N PHE A 244 -14.65 -21.36 -0.59
CA PHE A 244 -13.71 -21.52 -1.70
C PHE A 244 -14.26 -22.44 -2.79
N SER A 245 -13.98 -22.09 -4.04
CA SER A 245 -14.08 -23.06 -5.14
C SER A 245 -13.00 -24.15 -4.97
N ALA A 246 -13.16 -25.28 -5.68
CA ALA A 246 -12.15 -26.33 -5.69
C ALA A 246 -10.76 -25.80 -6.11
N ALA A 247 -10.72 -24.85 -7.05
CA ALA A 247 -9.49 -24.23 -7.51
C ALA A 247 -8.85 -23.33 -6.43
N ASP A 248 -9.65 -22.53 -5.70
CA ASP A 248 -9.15 -21.69 -4.60
C ASP A 248 -8.61 -22.56 -3.46
N ALA A 249 -9.35 -23.62 -3.07
CA ALA A 249 -8.91 -24.55 -2.04
C ALA A 249 -7.61 -25.25 -2.43
N GLN A 250 -7.49 -25.68 -3.69
CA GLN A 250 -6.25 -26.26 -4.21
C GLN A 250 -5.09 -25.26 -4.17
N ALA A 251 -5.34 -23.98 -4.53
CA ALA A 251 -4.34 -22.93 -4.50
C ALA A 251 -3.82 -22.67 -3.08
N VAL A 252 -4.71 -22.73 -2.07
CA VAL A 252 -4.35 -22.58 -0.66
C VAL A 252 -3.56 -23.80 -0.17
N ARG A 253 -3.98 -25.04 -0.48
CA ARG A 253 -3.28 -26.26 -0.06
C ARG A 253 -1.93 -26.49 -0.75
N ARG A 254 -1.75 -25.97 -1.97
CA ARG A 254 -0.49 -26.15 -2.76
C ARG A 254 0.69 -25.36 -2.18
N GLN A 255 0.48 -24.55 -1.18
CA GLN A 255 1.56 -23.77 -0.58
C GLN A 255 2.67 -24.71 -0.01
N PRO A 256 3.94 -24.43 -0.29
CA PRO A 256 5.02 -25.01 0.50
C PRO A 256 5.09 -24.32 1.88
N THR A 257 5.85 -24.87 2.81
CA THR A 257 6.19 -24.20 4.08
C THR A 257 7.00 -22.92 3.81
N PRO A 258 6.75 -21.83 4.55
CA PRO A 258 5.71 -21.60 5.55
C PRO A 258 4.32 -21.35 4.93
N TYR A 259 3.25 -21.73 5.62
CA TYR A 259 1.88 -21.59 5.12
C TYR A 259 1.27 -20.25 5.51
N TYR A 260 0.78 -19.51 4.54
CA TYR A 260 0.09 -18.24 4.77
C TYR A 260 -1.41 -18.46 4.93
N ILE A 261 -1.95 -18.02 6.08
CA ILE A 261 -3.39 -18.00 6.36
C ILE A 261 -4.02 -16.64 6.05
N TYR A 262 -3.19 -15.59 5.89
CA TYR A 262 -3.62 -14.25 5.52
C TYR A 262 -2.52 -13.52 4.74
N GLY A 263 -2.83 -13.06 3.53
CA GLY A 263 -1.85 -12.41 2.67
C GLY A 263 -0.82 -13.41 2.12
N CYS A 264 0.29 -12.89 1.59
CA CYS A 264 1.40 -13.71 1.13
C CYS A 264 2.63 -12.84 0.81
N ASP A 265 3.77 -13.12 1.41
CA ASP A 265 5.02 -12.39 1.18
C ASP A 265 6.04 -13.15 0.32
N ARG A 266 5.69 -14.29 -0.29
CA ARG A 266 6.64 -15.15 -0.98
C ARG A 266 7.44 -14.45 -2.08
N CYS A 267 6.76 -13.68 -2.92
CA CYS A 267 7.41 -12.92 -3.99
C CYS A 267 8.31 -11.80 -3.45
N GLN A 268 8.01 -11.26 -2.26
CA GLN A 268 8.87 -10.30 -1.58
C GLN A 268 10.04 -11.00 -0.89
N ARG A 269 9.80 -12.09 -0.16
CA ARG A 269 10.87 -12.89 0.49
C ARG A 269 11.90 -13.42 -0.51
N ALA A 270 11.49 -13.79 -1.71
CA ALA A 270 12.37 -14.27 -2.77
C ALA A 270 13.14 -13.13 -3.48
N CYS A 271 12.74 -11.88 -3.31
CA CYS A 271 13.36 -10.75 -4.01
C CYS A 271 14.76 -10.45 -3.45
N PRO A 272 15.82 -10.43 -4.28
CA PRO A 272 17.17 -10.15 -3.79
C PRO A 272 17.32 -8.73 -3.21
N HIS A 273 16.52 -7.79 -3.65
CA HIS A 273 16.54 -6.43 -3.09
C HIS A 273 16.04 -6.38 -1.64
N ASN A 274 15.30 -7.38 -1.18
CA ASN A 274 14.85 -7.48 0.22
C ASN A 274 15.94 -8.01 1.18
N SER A 275 17.13 -8.40 0.67
CA SER A 275 18.30 -8.61 1.53
C SER A 275 18.76 -7.34 2.25
N PHE A 276 18.37 -6.18 1.74
CA PHE A 276 18.64 -4.88 2.36
C PHE A 276 17.58 -4.46 3.39
N ALA A 277 16.46 -5.18 3.48
CA ALA A 277 15.39 -4.83 4.42
C ALA A 277 15.93 -4.77 5.86
N ARG A 278 15.52 -3.75 6.59
CA ARG A 278 15.84 -3.55 8.01
C ARG A 278 14.55 -3.47 8.80
N PRO A 279 14.55 -3.94 10.06
CA PRO A 279 13.38 -3.79 10.92
C PRO A 279 12.89 -2.36 10.99
N ASN A 280 11.57 -2.19 10.89
CA ASN A 280 10.94 -0.89 11.05
C ASN A 280 11.04 -0.40 12.51
N GLN A 281 10.97 0.91 12.70
CA GLN A 281 10.98 1.57 14.02
C GLN A 281 9.58 2.08 14.43
N THR A 282 8.56 1.77 13.66
CA THR A 282 7.18 2.21 13.90
C THR A 282 6.53 1.28 14.90
N GLU A 283 6.26 1.78 16.11
CA GLU A 283 5.68 0.97 17.21
C GLU A 283 4.35 0.35 16.79
N GLU A 284 3.51 1.10 16.08
CA GLU A 284 2.21 0.65 15.60
C GLU A 284 2.28 -0.54 14.63
N PHE A 285 3.41 -0.75 13.95
CA PHE A 285 3.60 -1.86 13.01
C PHE A 285 4.27 -3.09 13.61
N GLN A 286 4.65 -3.03 14.90
CA GLN A 286 5.23 -4.19 15.56
C GLN A 286 4.15 -5.24 15.88
N PRO A 287 4.49 -6.55 15.78
CA PRO A 287 3.60 -7.61 16.21
C PRO A 287 3.38 -7.57 17.73
N SER A 288 2.18 -7.92 18.17
CA SER A 288 1.95 -8.16 19.60
C SER A 288 2.60 -9.48 20.05
N ALA A 289 2.95 -9.58 21.36
CA ALA A 289 3.45 -10.82 21.92
C ALA A 289 2.42 -11.96 21.72
N ALA A 290 1.13 -11.68 21.91
CA ALA A 290 0.07 -12.66 21.70
C ALA A 290 0.06 -13.22 20.26
N LEU A 291 0.32 -12.39 19.24
CA LEU A 291 0.42 -12.87 17.87
C LEU A 291 1.66 -13.77 17.66
N LEU A 292 2.80 -13.39 18.22
CA LEU A 292 4.04 -14.14 18.10
C LEU A 292 4.01 -15.49 18.83
N ASP A 293 3.24 -15.59 19.91
CA ASP A 293 3.12 -16.80 20.72
C ASP A 293 2.13 -17.83 20.15
N MET A 294 1.26 -17.43 19.17
CA MET A 294 0.26 -18.31 18.54
C MET A 294 0.90 -19.58 17.97
N GLN A 295 0.46 -20.75 18.43
CA GLN A 295 0.87 -22.04 17.89
C GLN A 295 -0.12 -22.52 16.83
N THR A 296 0.24 -23.58 16.10
CA THR A 296 -0.63 -24.13 15.03
C THR A 296 -1.99 -24.56 15.56
N GLU A 297 -2.03 -25.14 16.76
CA GLU A 297 -3.25 -25.58 17.44
C GLU A 297 -4.14 -24.41 17.81
N ASP A 298 -3.56 -23.29 18.28
CA ASP A 298 -4.30 -22.08 18.67
C ASP A 298 -5.05 -21.49 17.49
N TRP A 299 -4.42 -21.48 16.31
CA TRP A 299 -5.08 -21.02 15.09
C TRP A 299 -6.33 -21.85 14.73
N SER A 300 -6.27 -23.15 14.93
CA SER A 300 -7.37 -24.08 14.63
C SER A 300 -8.54 -23.94 15.61
N GLN A 301 -8.27 -23.46 16.83
CA GLN A 301 -9.24 -23.32 17.91
C GLN A 301 -9.63 -21.86 18.16
N LEU A 302 -9.15 -20.92 17.33
CA LEU A 302 -9.35 -19.48 17.50
C LEU A 302 -10.86 -19.15 17.56
N THR A 303 -11.33 -18.65 18.69
CA THR A 303 -12.71 -18.18 18.84
C THR A 303 -12.91 -16.79 18.25
N HIS A 304 -14.17 -16.41 18.05
CA HIS A 304 -14.52 -15.09 17.54
C HIS A 304 -14.08 -13.95 18.50
N GLU A 305 -14.17 -14.20 19.81
CA GLU A 305 -13.75 -13.27 20.85
C GLU A 305 -12.23 -13.05 20.81
N GLU A 306 -11.46 -14.13 20.78
CA GLU A 306 -9.99 -14.07 20.67
C GLU A 306 -9.53 -13.42 19.38
N TYR A 307 -10.19 -13.72 18.25
CA TYR A 307 -9.94 -13.02 16.97
C TYR A 307 -10.16 -11.51 17.10
N THR A 308 -11.27 -11.12 17.74
CA THR A 308 -11.63 -9.70 17.88
C THR A 308 -10.61 -8.96 18.77
N GLU A 309 -10.10 -9.62 19.81
CA GLU A 309 -9.07 -9.06 20.69
C GLU A 309 -7.71 -8.99 19.98
N LEU A 310 -7.26 -10.11 19.40
CA LEU A 310 -5.95 -10.23 18.75
C LEU A 310 -5.79 -9.25 17.58
N PHE A 311 -6.86 -9.07 16.80
CA PHE A 311 -6.83 -8.24 15.58
C PHE A 311 -7.54 -6.89 15.72
N ARG A 312 -7.68 -6.39 16.94
CA ARG A 312 -8.26 -5.06 17.19
C ARG A 312 -7.43 -3.95 16.52
N GLY A 313 -8.01 -3.28 15.53
CA GLY A 313 -7.32 -2.24 14.77
C GLY A 313 -6.27 -2.78 13.79
N SER A 314 -6.28 -4.08 13.47
CA SER A 314 -5.40 -4.71 12.49
C SER A 314 -6.06 -4.76 11.11
N PRO A 315 -5.30 -4.75 10.00
CA PRO A 315 -5.84 -4.96 8.66
C PRO A 315 -6.40 -6.38 8.43
N VAL A 316 -6.13 -7.34 9.31
CA VAL A 316 -6.68 -8.72 9.25
C VAL A 316 -8.21 -8.71 9.29
N LYS A 317 -8.84 -7.69 9.89
CA LYS A 317 -10.29 -7.47 9.86
C LYS A 317 -10.87 -7.47 8.43
N ARG A 318 -10.06 -7.24 7.39
CA ARG A 318 -10.49 -7.26 5.99
C ARG A 318 -11.03 -8.62 5.56
N ALA A 319 -10.42 -9.72 5.99
CA ALA A 319 -10.91 -11.08 5.71
C ALA A 319 -12.14 -11.44 6.54
N LYS A 320 -12.38 -10.79 7.68
CA LYS A 320 -13.31 -11.15 8.75
C LYS A 320 -12.92 -12.49 9.40
N TYR A 321 -13.54 -12.81 10.53
CA TYR A 321 -13.32 -14.08 11.24
C TYR A 321 -13.60 -15.29 10.33
N GLU A 322 -14.74 -15.29 9.65
CA GLU A 322 -15.16 -16.41 8.80
C GLU A 322 -14.17 -16.65 7.63
N GLY A 323 -13.61 -15.57 7.08
CA GLY A 323 -12.62 -15.68 6.01
C GLY A 323 -11.29 -16.23 6.51
N LEU A 324 -10.84 -15.81 7.69
CA LEU A 324 -9.60 -16.32 8.30
C LEU A 324 -9.75 -17.79 8.67
N MET A 325 -10.85 -18.18 9.34
CA MET A 325 -11.12 -19.57 9.69
C MET A 325 -11.25 -20.47 8.47
N ARG A 326 -11.96 -20.03 7.42
CA ARG A 326 -12.00 -20.76 6.14
C ARG A 326 -10.59 -21.03 5.59
N ASN A 327 -9.68 -20.06 5.64
CA ASN A 327 -8.31 -20.22 5.15
C ASN A 327 -7.55 -21.28 5.98
N ILE A 328 -7.69 -21.25 7.30
CA ILE A 328 -7.07 -22.21 8.24
C ILE A 328 -7.63 -23.62 8.02
N GLU A 329 -8.96 -23.76 7.99
CA GLU A 329 -9.63 -25.04 7.79
C GLU A 329 -9.24 -25.67 6.44
N THR A 330 -9.08 -24.85 5.40
CA THR A 330 -8.68 -25.33 4.07
C THR A 330 -7.26 -25.90 4.07
N LEU A 331 -6.36 -25.36 4.87
CA LEU A 331 -4.98 -25.89 5.02
C LEU A 331 -4.95 -27.21 5.79
N ASN A 332 -5.88 -27.39 6.74
CA ASN A 332 -5.95 -28.58 7.60
C ASN A 332 -6.74 -29.75 6.95
N GLN A 333 -7.39 -29.52 5.80
CA GLN A 333 -8.07 -30.60 5.04
C GLN A 333 -7.06 -31.31 4.16
N GLU A 334 -6.93 -32.64 4.32
CA GLU A 334 -6.14 -33.52 3.45
C GLU A 334 -6.64 -33.59 2.00
#